data_8db2e4fccf57e7866bd838cfba1ae691
#
_entry.id   8db2e4fccf57e7866bd838cfba1ae691
#
_cell.length_a   1.000
_cell.length_b   1.000
_cell.length_c   1.000
_cell.angle_alpha   90.00
_cell.angle_beta   90.00
_cell.angle_gamma   90.00
#
_symmetry.space_group_name_H-M   'P 1'
#
loop_
_entity.id
_entity.type
_entity.pdbx_description
1 polymer ?
#
loop_
_entity_poly.entity_id
_entity_poly.type
_entity_poly.pdbx_seq_one_letter_code
_entity_poly.pdbx_strand_id
1 'polypeptide(L)'
;CQQLEFMKKGYAVVTEADMNYITGEMATYQLLEGENPTPQTPEGKTIIQRIYSAQANTTPNNLWNKFNNFGYDNMLSSSKTWNKNIMSNVLTRPLEMGSELIGAGIDRLAAKKTGNRTTGLPQMEAIGEGHRAFAQEIANTLTDYIIRGVDTGHSSSFDFNHNNRTYNSAFMQAYHDFIGLAMQLGDRPFWEQCYTEEMDVLNRLGTMIQDTYEDENGDLQTYLREMTDEERHAEAERRATERVF
;
A
#
# COMPACT_ATOMS: atom_id res chain seq x y z
N CYS A 1 19.72 -8.60 -36.49
CA CYS A 1 18.91 -7.46 -37.01
C CYS A 1 17.85 -6.97 -36.03
N GLN A 2 17.08 -7.85 -35.39
CA GLN A 2 16.06 -7.43 -34.41
C GLN A 2 16.66 -6.70 -33.19
N GLN A 3 17.78 -7.17 -32.64
CA GLN A 3 18.46 -6.51 -31.51
C GLN A 3 18.86 -5.06 -31.82
N LEU A 4 19.37 -4.81 -33.02
CA LEU A 4 19.74 -3.46 -33.47
C LEU A 4 18.52 -2.53 -33.63
N GLU A 5 17.36 -3.09 -34.01
CA GLU A 5 16.11 -2.36 -34.12
C GLU A 5 15.53 -2.01 -32.74
N PHE A 6 15.62 -2.93 -31.81
CA PHE A 6 15.26 -2.70 -30.42
C PHE A 6 16.16 -1.64 -29.76
N MET A 7 17.48 -1.70 -29.96
CA MET A 7 18.42 -0.67 -29.47
C MET A 7 18.14 0.71 -30.07
N LYS A 8 17.80 0.78 -31.36
CA LYS A 8 17.43 2.04 -32.03
C LYS A 8 16.11 2.62 -31.50
N LYS A 9 15.19 1.78 -31.07
CA LYS A 9 13.90 2.20 -30.48
C LYS A 9 14.00 2.51 -28.98
N GLY A 10 15.19 2.38 -28.37
CA GLY A 10 15.40 2.60 -26.93
C GLY A 10 14.91 1.47 -26.05
N TYR A 11 14.70 0.27 -26.63
CA TYR A 11 14.37 -0.92 -25.87
C TYR A 11 15.61 -1.48 -25.19
N ALA A 12 15.53 -1.82 -23.91
CA ALA A 12 16.54 -2.63 -23.26
C ALA A 12 16.56 -4.01 -23.93
N VAL A 13 17.75 -4.46 -24.34
CA VAL A 13 17.91 -5.81 -24.86
C VAL A 13 17.94 -6.75 -23.68
N VAL A 14 17.03 -7.72 -23.65
CA VAL A 14 17.06 -8.79 -22.66
C VAL A 14 18.35 -9.59 -22.89
N THR A 15 19.24 -9.57 -21.92
CA THR A 15 20.49 -10.31 -21.97
C THR A 15 20.29 -11.72 -21.39
N GLU A 16 21.21 -12.63 -21.71
CA GLU A 16 21.24 -13.93 -21.07
C GLU A 16 21.40 -13.83 -19.53
N ALA A 17 22.10 -12.80 -19.07
CA ALA A 17 22.25 -12.52 -17.65
C ALA A 17 20.91 -12.11 -17.00
N ASP A 18 20.09 -11.30 -17.68
CA ASP A 18 18.77 -10.92 -17.18
C ASP A 18 17.85 -12.15 -17.08
N MET A 19 17.87 -13.02 -18.10
CA MET A 19 17.09 -14.25 -18.09
C MET A 19 17.54 -15.20 -16.97
N ASN A 20 18.83 -15.36 -16.77
CA ASN A 20 19.38 -16.20 -15.72
C ASN A 20 19.04 -15.64 -14.34
N TYR A 21 19.08 -14.31 -14.16
CA TYR A 21 18.66 -13.65 -12.92
C TYR A 21 17.19 -13.91 -12.63
N ILE A 22 16.29 -13.65 -13.58
CA ILE A 22 14.84 -13.86 -13.40
C ILE A 22 14.56 -15.34 -13.10
N THR A 23 15.19 -16.26 -13.82
CA THR A 23 15.01 -17.70 -13.60
C THR A 23 15.50 -18.13 -12.21
N GLY A 24 16.61 -17.56 -11.73
CA GLY A 24 17.14 -17.82 -10.39
C GLY A 24 16.21 -17.32 -9.29
N GLU A 25 15.69 -16.09 -9.43
CA GLU A 25 14.71 -15.54 -8.50
C GLU A 25 13.40 -16.33 -8.50
N MET A 26 12.91 -16.79 -9.68
CA MET A 26 11.73 -17.65 -9.77
C MET A 26 11.93 -18.99 -9.08
N ALA A 27 13.09 -19.62 -9.25
CA ALA A 27 13.41 -20.87 -8.56
C ALA A 27 13.45 -20.67 -7.03
N THR A 28 14.02 -19.55 -6.57
CA THR A 28 14.05 -19.19 -5.15
C THR A 28 12.63 -18.96 -4.61
N TYR A 29 11.79 -18.29 -5.37
CA TYR A 29 10.38 -18.09 -5.04
C TYR A 29 9.63 -19.42 -4.89
N GLN A 30 9.81 -20.33 -5.85
CA GLN A 30 9.17 -21.65 -5.80
C GLN A 30 9.62 -22.49 -4.60
N LEU A 31 10.89 -22.38 -4.21
CA LEU A 31 11.40 -23.05 -3.00
C LEU A 31 10.78 -22.50 -1.72
N LEU A 32 10.46 -21.20 -1.68
CA LEU A 32 9.93 -20.51 -0.49
C LEU A 32 8.40 -20.63 -0.39
N GLU A 33 7.69 -20.38 -1.48
CA GLU A 33 6.23 -20.24 -1.54
C GLU A 33 5.52 -21.41 -2.23
N GLY A 34 6.29 -22.36 -2.80
CA GLY A 34 5.74 -23.46 -3.59
C GLY A 34 5.15 -22.99 -4.92
N GLU A 35 4.05 -23.57 -5.33
CA GLU A 35 3.31 -23.20 -6.55
C GLU A 35 2.30 -22.06 -6.33
N ASN A 36 2.30 -21.42 -5.15
CA ASN A 36 1.36 -20.35 -4.85
C ASN A 36 1.70 -19.09 -5.67
N PRO A 37 0.80 -18.58 -6.52
CA PRO A 37 1.05 -17.39 -7.33
C PRO A 37 1.06 -16.09 -6.50
N THR A 38 0.48 -16.13 -5.30
CA THR A 38 0.40 -14.96 -4.40
C THR A 38 1.37 -15.15 -3.24
N PRO A 39 2.37 -14.27 -3.08
CA PRO A 39 3.35 -14.42 -2.02
C PRO A 39 2.69 -14.25 -0.64
N GLN A 40 2.95 -15.18 0.26
CA GLN A 40 2.43 -15.17 1.62
C GLN A 40 3.45 -14.61 2.62
N THR A 41 4.75 -14.71 2.30
CA THR A 41 5.84 -14.25 3.15
C THR A 41 6.38 -12.89 2.67
N PRO A 42 6.97 -12.06 3.57
CA PRO A 42 7.65 -10.82 3.18
C PRO A 42 8.79 -11.05 2.18
N GLU A 43 9.53 -12.17 2.36
CA GLU A 43 10.60 -12.58 1.45
C GLU A 43 10.04 -12.94 0.06
N GLY A 44 8.91 -13.64 0.00
CA GLY A 44 8.22 -13.96 -1.24
C GLY A 44 7.76 -12.71 -1.98
N LYS A 45 7.21 -11.73 -1.25
CA LYS A 45 6.85 -10.42 -1.82
C LYS A 45 8.07 -9.71 -2.41
N THR A 46 9.19 -9.72 -1.69
CA THR A 46 10.45 -9.13 -2.16
C THR A 46 10.94 -9.79 -3.45
N ILE A 47 10.92 -11.12 -3.52
CA ILE A 47 11.36 -11.88 -4.71
C ILE A 47 10.47 -11.57 -5.91
N ILE A 48 9.16 -11.60 -5.73
CA ILE A 48 8.20 -11.28 -6.80
C ILE A 48 8.43 -9.86 -7.34
N GLN A 49 8.65 -8.90 -6.46
CA GLN A 49 8.90 -7.53 -6.88
C GLN A 49 10.23 -7.39 -7.63
N ARG A 50 11.28 -8.10 -7.22
CA ARG A 50 12.55 -8.16 -7.97
C ARG A 50 12.36 -8.75 -9.37
N ILE A 51 11.55 -9.80 -9.51
CA ILE A 51 11.21 -10.39 -10.80
C ILE A 51 10.49 -9.37 -11.69
N TYR A 52 9.46 -8.70 -11.16
CA TYR A 52 8.73 -7.67 -11.90
C TYR A 52 9.61 -6.49 -12.28
N SER A 53 10.49 -6.06 -11.37
CA SER A 53 11.47 -5.02 -11.64
C SER A 53 12.45 -5.39 -12.76
N ALA A 54 13.01 -6.59 -12.71
CA ALA A 54 13.88 -7.09 -13.77
C ALA A 54 13.14 -7.15 -15.10
N GLN A 55 11.91 -7.65 -15.11
CA GLN A 55 11.07 -7.69 -16.30
C GLN A 55 10.71 -6.30 -16.82
N ALA A 56 10.39 -5.36 -15.95
CA ALA A 56 10.08 -3.97 -16.33
C ALA A 56 11.30 -3.25 -16.90
N ASN A 57 12.51 -3.51 -16.40
CA ASN A 57 13.76 -2.97 -16.94
C ASN A 57 14.08 -3.46 -18.36
N THR A 58 13.49 -4.57 -18.78
CA THR A 58 13.58 -5.05 -20.17
C THR A 58 12.55 -4.41 -21.09
N THR A 59 11.56 -3.71 -20.55
CA THR A 59 10.50 -3.04 -21.32
C THR A 59 10.91 -1.60 -21.64
N PRO A 60 10.71 -1.12 -22.88
CA PRO A 60 11.15 0.22 -23.25
C PRO A 60 10.25 1.28 -22.64
N ASN A 61 10.86 2.26 -22.06
CA ASN A 61 10.15 3.47 -21.67
C ASN A 61 10.04 4.44 -22.87
N ASN A 62 8.82 4.70 -23.32
CA ASN A 62 8.52 5.63 -24.39
C ASN A 62 8.93 7.07 -23.99
N LEU A 63 9.37 7.91 -24.93
CA LEU A 63 9.67 9.32 -24.72
C LEU A 63 8.50 10.08 -24.07
N TRP A 64 7.27 9.74 -24.44
CA TRP A 64 6.07 10.32 -23.85
C TRP A 64 5.92 9.97 -22.36
N ASN A 65 6.18 8.72 -22.00
CA ASN A 65 6.16 8.30 -20.59
C ASN A 65 7.26 9.01 -19.78
N LYS A 66 8.47 9.18 -20.36
CA LYS A 66 9.56 9.93 -19.71
C LYS A 66 9.19 11.38 -19.48
N PHE A 67 8.53 12.01 -20.46
CA PHE A 67 8.07 13.39 -20.34
C PHE A 67 6.97 13.56 -19.29
N ASN A 68 5.99 12.66 -19.30
CA ASN A 68 4.92 12.65 -18.30
C ASN A 68 5.47 12.42 -16.88
N ASN A 69 6.37 11.45 -16.71
CA ASN A 69 6.98 11.17 -15.41
C ASN A 69 7.82 12.36 -14.93
N PHE A 70 8.57 13.01 -15.83
CA PHE A 70 9.29 14.23 -15.48
C PHE A 70 8.37 15.37 -15.04
N GLY A 71 7.22 15.55 -15.69
CA GLY A 71 6.21 16.50 -15.27
C GLY A 71 5.65 16.16 -13.88
N TYR A 72 5.41 14.86 -13.63
CA TYR A 72 4.95 14.34 -12.35
C TYR A 72 6.00 14.54 -11.24
N ASP A 73 7.25 14.17 -11.52
CA ASP A 73 8.36 14.34 -10.58
C ASP A 73 8.55 15.81 -10.19
N ASN A 74 8.47 16.73 -11.14
CA ASN A 74 8.55 18.17 -10.86
C ASN A 74 7.36 18.68 -10.02
N MET A 75 6.17 18.17 -10.26
CA MET A 75 5.00 18.53 -9.46
C MET A 75 5.12 18.01 -8.02
N LEU A 76 5.60 16.78 -7.85
CA LEU A 76 5.74 16.13 -6.56
C LEU A 76 7.00 16.58 -5.79
N SER A 77 8.07 16.99 -6.46
CA SER A 77 9.31 17.48 -5.84
C SER A 77 9.18 18.83 -5.14
N SER A 78 8.06 19.51 -5.35
CA SER A 78 7.81 20.79 -4.70
C SER A 78 7.75 20.59 -3.16
N SER A 79 8.58 21.34 -2.44
CA SER A 79 8.53 21.38 -0.97
C SER A 79 7.13 21.73 -0.44
N LYS A 80 6.35 22.46 -1.23
CA LYS A 80 4.96 22.79 -0.93
C LYS A 80 4.06 21.55 -0.96
N THR A 81 4.29 20.61 -1.89
CA THR A 81 3.54 19.36 -1.97
C THR A 81 3.86 18.45 -0.79
N TRP A 82 5.12 18.30 -0.44
CA TRP A 82 5.54 17.49 0.71
C TRP A 82 5.04 18.05 2.02
N ASN A 83 5.21 19.37 2.25
CA ASN A 83 4.66 20.02 3.42
C ASN A 83 3.14 19.84 3.50
N LYS A 84 2.43 19.93 2.37
CA LYS A 84 0.99 19.75 2.35
C LYS A 84 0.60 18.33 2.74
N ASN A 85 1.25 17.30 2.21
CA ASN A 85 0.96 15.90 2.55
C ASN A 85 1.27 15.59 4.02
N ILE A 86 2.50 15.85 4.46
CA ILE A 86 2.91 15.57 5.84
C ILE A 86 2.09 16.39 6.84
N MET A 87 1.96 17.69 6.60
CA MET A 87 1.21 18.57 7.49
C MET A 87 -0.29 18.30 7.46
N SER A 88 -0.83 17.90 6.29
CA SER A 88 -2.22 17.46 6.23
C SER A 88 -2.42 16.27 7.17
N ASN A 89 -1.64 15.21 7.04
CA ASN A 89 -1.77 14.02 7.87
C ASN A 89 -1.54 14.32 9.37
N VAL A 90 -0.57 15.16 9.71
CA VAL A 90 -0.31 15.57 11.10
C VAL A 90 -1.44 16.42 11.67
N LEU A 91 -2.02 17.35 10.89
CA LEU A 91 -3.04 18.28 11.38
C LEU A 91 -4.44 17.68 11.33
N THR A 92 -4.73 16.81 10.34
CA THR A 92 -6.05 16.19 10.25
C THR A 92 -6.26 15.14 11.35
N ARG A 93 -5.19 14.50 11.81
CA ARG A 93 -5.30 13.44 12.83
C ARG A 93 -5.98 13.87 14.13
N PRO A 94 -5.62 15.00 14.79
CA PRO A 94 -6.35 15.49 15.98
C PRO A 94 -7.81 15.85 15.68
N LEU A 95 -8.10 16.36 14.47
CA LEU A 95 -9.46 16.70 14.06
C LEU A 95 -10.31 15.45 13.83
N GLU A 96 -9.73 14.41 13.24
CA GLU A 96 -10.36 13.10 13.07
C GLU A 96 -10.67 12.47 14.41
N MET A 97 -9.70 12.42 15.34
CA MET A 97 -9.94 11.91 16.70
C MET A 97 -11.09 12.66 17.40
N GLY A 98 -11.18 14.00 17.19
CA GLY A 98 -12.29 14.81 17.69
C GLY A 98 -13.63 14.43 17.06
N SER A 99 -13.66 14.19 15.74
CA SER A 99 -14.87 13.76 15.02
C SER A 99 -15.28 12.34 15.38
N GLU A 100 -14.32 11.46 15.56
CA GLU A 100 -14.55 10.08 16.03
C GLU A 100 -15.16 10.04 17.43
N LEU A 101 -14.71 10.91 18.33
CA LEU A 101 -15.28 11.04 19.68
C LEU A 101 -16.77 11.36 19.60
N ILE A 102 -17.14 12.32 18.75
CA ILE A 102 -18.54 12.72 18.53
C ILE A 102 -19.31 11.58 17.87
N GLY A 103 -18.73 10.96 16.82
CA GLY A 103 -19.32 9.83 16.10
C GLY A 103 -19.57 8.62 17.00
N ALA A 104 -18.57 8.25 17.81
CA ALA A 104 -18.71 7.17 18.79
C ALA A 104 -19.76 7.45 19.88
N GLY A 105 -19.92 8.72 20.26
CA GLY A 105 -20.98 9.16 21.16
C GLY A 105 -22.37 8.97 20.56
N ILE A 106 -22.57 9.38 19.33
CA ILE A 106 -23.82 9.24 18.57
C ILE A 106 -24.12 7.75 18.36
N ASP A 107 -23.14 6.98 17.89
CA ASP A 107 -23.26 5.53 17.65
C ASP A 107 -23.64 4.77 18.92
N ARG A 108 -23.07 5.15 20.07
CA ARG A 108 -23.45 4.57 21.38
C ARG A 108 -24.91 4.83 21.74
N LEU A 109 -25.44 5.99 21.37
CA LEU A 109 -26.85 6.30 21.56
C LEU A 109 -27.75 5.53 20.60
N ALA A 110 -27.35 5.41 19.33
CA ALA A 110 -28.04 4.62 18.32
C ALA A 110 -28.04 3.13 18.65
N ALA A 111 -26.92 2.60 19.13
CA ALA A 111 -26.76 1.19 19.53
C ALA A 111 -27.72 0.75 20.65
N LYS A 112 -28.20 1.67 21.48
CA LYS A 112 -29.28 1.35 22.45
C LYS A 112 -30.59 0.92 21.79
N LYS A 113 -30.80 1.35 20.53
CA LYS A 113 -31.99 0.96 19.76
C LYS A 113 -31.72 -0.15 18.76
N THR A 114 -30.56 -0.16 18.15
CA THR A 114 -30.20 -1.10 17.08
C THR A 114 -29.51 -2.37 17.62
N GLY A 115 -28.98 -2.32 18.83
CA GLY A 115 -28.20 -3.42 19.41
C GLY A 115 -26.79 -3.59 18.83
N ASN A 116 -26.42 -2.79 17.82
CA ASN A 116 -25.16 -2.91 17.12
C ASN A 116 -24.36 -1.60 17.17
N ARG A 117 -23.03 -1.70 17.33
CA ARG A 117 -22.09 -0.58 17.30
C ARG A 117 -21.20 -0.71 16.07
N THR A 118 -21.09 0.38 15.34
CA THR A 118 -20.32 0.44 14.08
C THR A 118 -19.08 1.31 14.20
N THR A 119 -19.05 2.19 15.20
CA THR A 119 -17.96 3.17 15.37
C THR A 119 -17.49 3.19 16.84
N GLY A 120 -16.20 3.30 17.04
CA GLY A 120 -15.59 3.37 18.37
C GLY A 120 -14.30 4.15 18.35
N LEU A 121 -13.81 4.51 19.54
CA LEU A 121 -12.47 5.08 19.70
C LEU A 121 -11.47 3.95 19.93
N PRO A 122 -10.27 4.05 19.37
CA PRO A 122 -9.19 3.13 19.70
C PRO A 122 -8.81 3.28 21.17
N GLN A 123 -8.34 2.18 21.77
CA GLN A 123 -7.83 2.21 23.14
C GLN A 123 -6.48 2.93 23.19
N MET A 124 -6.13 3.45 24.37
CA MET A 124 -4.82 4.12 24.54
C MET A 124 -3.64 3.20 24.24
N GLU A 125 -3.81 1.89 24.48
CA GLU A 125 -2.83 0.88 24.11
C GLU A 125 -2.68 0.76 22.59
N ALA A 126 -3.79 0.68 21.86
CA ALA A 126 -3.81 0.65 20.39
C ALA A 126 -3.23 1.93 19.76
N ILE A 127 -3.47 3.10 20.36
CA ILE A 127 -2.82 4.35 19.96
C ILE A 127 -1.30 4.24 20.15
N GLY A 128 -0.85 3.65 21.26
CA GLY A 128 0.57 3.41 21.50
C GLY A 128 1.18 2.41 20.51
N GLU A 129 0.44 1.38 20.15
CA GLU A 129 0.86 0.41 19.12
C GLU A 129 0.86 1.04 17.72
N GLY A 130 -0.13 1.86 17.40
CA GLY A 130 -0.17 2.65 16.15
C GLY A 130 1.05 3.55 16.01
N HIS A 131 1.49 4.23 17.08
CA HIS A 131 2.72 5.03 17.03
C HIS A 131 4.00 4.17 16.85
N ARG A 132 4.02 2.95 17.40
CA ARG A 132 5.12 2.01 17.14
C ARG A 132 5.11 1.53 15.70
N ALA A 133 3.93 1.18 15.17
CA ALA A 133 3.76 0.79 13.77
C ALA A 133 4.22 1.91 12.83
N PHE A 134 3.84 3.15 13.11
CA PHE A 134 4.33 4.33 12.39
C PHE A 134 5.85 4.43 12.35
N ALA A 135 6.50 4.32 13.51
CA ALA A 135 7.96 4.40 13.59
C ALA A 135 8.64 3.22 12.90
N GLN A 136 8.08 2.03 13.02
CA GLN A 136 8.59 0.82 12.38
C GLN A 136 8.44 0.91 10.86
N GLU A 137 7.34 1.46 10.36
CA GLU A 137 7.12 1.60 8.93
C GLU A 137 8.06 2.62 8.28
N ILE A 138 8.44 3.69 8.98
CA ILE A 138 9.53 4.56 8.54
C ILE A 138 10.83 3.75 8.35
N ALA A 139 11.17 2.93 9.35
CA ALA A 139 12.39 2.10 9.29
C ALA A 139 12.31 1.05 8.17
N ASN A 140 11.16 0.43 7.97
CA ASN A 140 10.90 -0.54 6.89
C ASN A 140 11.06 0.12 5.52
N THR A 141 10.40 1.27 5.30
CA THR A 141 10.46 2.02 4.03
C THR A 141 11.89 2.43 3.69
N LEU A 142 12.65 2.92 4.68
CA LEU A 142 14.07 3.25 4.49
C LEU A 142 14.92 2.00 4.21
N THR A 143 14.63 0.89 4.87
CA THR A 143 15.32 -0.39 4.65
C THR A 143 15.04 -0.92 3.24
N ASP A 144 13.79 -0.87 2.81
CA ASP A 144 13.39 -1.27 1.47
C ASP A 144 14.11 -0.43 0.41
N TYR A 145 14.15 0.88 0.59
CA TYR A 145 14.81 1.77 -0.35
C TYR A 145 16.33 1.59 -0.39
N ILE A 146 17.01 1.54 0.77
CA ILE A 146 18.48 1.57 0.84
C ILE A 146 19.08 0.18 0.64
N ILE A 147 18.47 -0.86 1.23
CA ILE A 147 19.06 -2.19 1.33
C ILE A 147 18.45 -3.15 0.30
N ARG A 148 17.13 -3.20 0.22
CA ARG A 148 16.43 -4.17 -0.63
C ARG A 148 16.29 -3.71 -2.08
N GLY A 149 16.22 -2.39 -2.31
CA GLY A 149 15.97 -1.79 -3.62
C GLY A 149 14.58 -2.11 -4.18
N VAL A 150 13.66 -2.56 -3.33
CA VAL A 150 12.27 -2.93 -3.67
C VAL A 150 11.33 -2.48 -2.57
N ASP A 151 10.13 -2.10 -2.95
CA ASP A 151 9.05 -1.76 -2.04
C ASP A 151 8.30 -3.03 -1.62
N THR A 152 8.28 -3.36 -0.33
CA THR A 152 7.58 -4.52 0.23
C THR A 152 6.30 -4.16 0.99
N GLY A 153 6.01 -2.87 1.15
CA GLY A 153 4.86 -2.40 1.92
C GLY A 153 3.56 -2.36 1.13
N HIS A 154 2.50 -1.93 1.80
CA HIS A 154 1.24 -1.63 1.15
C HIS A 154 1.42 -0.50 0.15
N SER A 155 0.80 -0.63 -1.04
CA SER A 155 0.87 0.41 -2.06
C SER A 155 0.28 1.69 -1.51
N SER A 156 1.04 2.76 -1.56
CA SER A 156 0.49 4.11 -1.42
C SER A 156 -0.37 4.42 -2.65
N SER A 157 -1.25 5.41 -2.57
CA SER A 157 -2.07 5.84 -3.74
C SER A 157 -1.21 6.33 -4.92
N PHE A 158 0.07 6.55 -4.69
CA PHE A 158 1.09 6.78 -5.70
C PHE A 158 1.90 5.51 -5.87
N ASP A 159 1.54 4.72 -6.88
CA ASP A 159 2.31 3.57 -7.36
C ASP A 159 3.66 4.04 -7.95
N PHE A 160 4.50 4.63 -7.09
CA PHE A 160 5.90 4.83 -7.42
C PHE A 160 6.60 3.49 -7.31
N ASN A 161 6.52 2.77 -8.40
CA ASN A 161 7.28 1.55 -8.54
C ASN A 161 8.74 1.96 -8.79
N HIS A 162 9.53 2.20 -7.71
CA HIS A 162 10.96 2.51 -7.76
C HIS A 162 11.75 1.58 -8.66
N ASN A 163 11.21 0.38 -8.84
CA ASN A 163 11.86 -0.71 -9.52
C ASN A 163 11.76 -0.60 -11.03
N ASN A 164 10.91 0.28 -11.55
CA ASN A 164 10.79 0.53 -12.97
C ASN A 164 11.79 1.59 -13.40
N ARG A 165 12.82 1.17 -14.12
CA ARG A 165 13.77 2.10 -14.71
C ARG A 165 13.08 3.04 -15.70
N THR A 166 12.69 4.22 -15.21
CA THR A 166 12.00 5.24 -15.99
C THR A 166 12.97 6.02 -16.87
N TYR A 167 14.15 6.32 -16.34
CA TYR A 167 15.14 7.14 -17.00
C TYR A 167 16.42 6.36 -17.32
N ASN A 168 17.02 6.65 -18.48
CA ASN A 168 18.32 6.07 -18.86
C ASN A 168 19.49 6.73 -18.09
N SER A 169 19.31 7.98 -17.66
CA SER A 169 20.28 8.72 -16.85
C SER A 169 20.22 8.26 -15.40
N ALA A 170 21.34 7.85 -14.83
CA ALA A 170 21.42 7.47 -13.42
C ALA A 170 21.01 8.61 -12.48
N PHE A 171 21.35 9.86 -12.82
CA PHE A 171 20.96 11.03 -12.04
C PHE A 171 19.44 11.24 -12.05
N MET A 172 18.81 11.18 -13.23
CA MET A 172 17.36 11.35 -13.36
C MET A 172 16.59 10.20 -12.68
N GLN A 173 17.13 8.99 -12.74
CA GLN A 173 16.53 7.86 -12.05
C GLN A 173 16.63 8.04 -10.53
N ALA A 174 17.80 8.41 -10.01
CA ALA A 174 17.98 8.65 -8.57
C ALA A 174 17.08 9.80 -8.07
N TYR A 175 16.87 10.82 -8.87
CA TYR A 175 15.95 11.92 -8.55
C TYR A 175 14.50 11.42 -8.47
N HIS A 176 14.06 10.65 -9.44
CA HIS A 176 12.74 10.02 -9.47
C HIS A 176 12.52 9.11 -8.24
N ASP A 177 13.49 8.23 -7.96
CA ASP A 177 13.43 7.30 -6.83
C ASP A 177 13.37 8.05 -5.48
N PHE A 178 14.12 9.15 -5.35
CA PHE A 178 14.10 9.99 -4.14
C PHE A 178 12.73 10.64 -3.91
N ILE A 179 12.08 11.11 -5.00
CA ILE A 179 10.73 11.68 -4.89
C ILE A 179 9.73 10.61 -4.45
N GLY A 180 9.81 9.42 -5.04
CA GLY A 180 8.99 8.28 -4.64
C GLY A 180 9.15 7.93 -3.17
N LEU A 181 10.40 7.83 -2.69
CA LEU A 181 10.69 7.60 -1.28
C LEU A 181 10.05 8.66 -0.36
N ALA A 182 10.19 9.93 -0.73
CA ALA A 182 9.64 11.02 0.07
C ALA A 182 8.11 10.99 0.16
N MET A 183 7.43 10.61 -0.93
CA MET A 183 5.98 10.42 -0.95
C MET A 183 5.57 9.23 -0.07
N GLN A 184 6.25 8.10 -0.19
CA GLN A 184 5.98 6.92 0.64
C GLN A 184 6.19 7.20 2.13
N LEU A 185 7.25 7.91 2.50
CA LEU A 185 7.48 8.32 3.90
C LEU A 185 6.41 9.29 4.41
N GLY A 186 5.72 10.01 3.51
CA GLY A 186 4.62 10.89 3.86
C GLY A 186 3.30 10.16 4.10
N ASP A 187 3.08 9.00 3.50
CA ASP A 187 1.77 8.34 3.48
C ASP A 187 1.77 7.01 4.28
N ARG A 188 2.72 6.12 4.02
CA ARG A 188 2.73 4.76 4.58
C ARG A 188 2.75 4.69 6.11
N PRO A 189 3.58 5.46 6.83
CA PRO A 189 3.58 5.40 8.29
C PRO A 189 2.25 5.81 8.91
N PHE A 190 1.57 6.81 8.31
CA PHE A 190 0.23 7.22 8.77
C PHE A 190 -0.82 6.17 8.47
N TRP A 191 -0.71 5.49 7.32
CA TRP A 191 -1.60 4.39 6.97
C TRP A 191 -1.48 3.23 7.96
N GLU A 192 -0.26 2.79 8.29
CA GLU A 192 0.00 1.73 9.26
C GLU A 192 -0.53 2.09 10.67
N GLN A 193 -0.36 3.34 11.07
CA GLN A 193 -0.93 3.82 12.32
C GLN A 193 -2.45 3.72 12.31
N CYS A 194 -3.10 4.24 11.26
CA CYS A 194 -4.56 4.21 11.14
C CYS A 194 -5.08 2.77 11.08
N TYR A 195 -4.43 1.90 10.31
CA TYR A 195 -4.79 0.50 10.21
C TYR A 195 -4.75 -0.21 11.57
N THR A 196 -3.68 -0.01 12.33
CA THR A 196 -3.53 -0.61 13.68
C THR A 196 -4.66 -0.16 14.63
N GLU A 197 -4.98 1.13 14.62
CA GLU A 197 -6.04 1.69 15.45
C GLU A 197 -7.43 1.22 15.03
N GLU A 198 -7.71 1.10 13.71
CA GLU A 198 -8.97 0.57 13.19
C GLU A 198 -9.15 -0.92 13.50
N MET A 199 -8.09 -1.71 13.41
CA MET A 199 -8.13 -3.12 13.80
C MET A 199 -8.52 -3.30 15.27
N ASP A 200 -8.01 -2.48 16.19
CA ASP A 200 -8.44 -2.51 17.59
C ASP A 200 -9.93 -2.21 17.73
N VAL A 201 -10.41 -1.18 17.04
CA VAL A 201 -11.84 -0.79 17.08
C VAL A 201 -12.71 -1.91 16.56
N LEU A 202 -12.38 -2.49 15.40
CA LEU A 202 -13.16 -3.56 14.77
C LEU A 202 -13.16 -4.84 15.61
N ASN A 203 -12.03 -5.22 16.20
CA ASN A 203 -11.92 -6.40 17.06
C ASN A 203 -12.75 -6.28 18.34
N ARG A 204 -12.88 -5.08 18.88
CA ARG A 204 -13.66 -4.85 20.12
C ARG A 204 -15.15 -4.68 19.89
N LEU A 205 -15.55 -4.13 18.75
CA LEU A 205 -16.96 -3.80 18.51
C LEU A 205 -17.79 -5.01 18.09
N GLY A 206 -17.16 -6.10 17.66
CA GLY A 206 -17.88 -7.26 17.13
C GLY A 206 -18.77 -6.84 15.97
N THR A 207 -18.18 -6.17 14.97
CA THR A 207 -18.93 -5.49 13.91
C THR A 207 -19.76 -6.49 13.13
N MET A 208 -21.07 -6.24 13.11
CA MET A 208 -22.03 -7.03 12.36
C MET A 208 -22.14 -6.49 10.96
N ILE A 209 -22.05 -7.38 9.96
CA ILE A 209 -22.33 -7.06 8.56
C ILE A 209 -23.66 -7.67 8.14
N GLN A 210 -24.26 -7.00 7.17
CA GLN A 210 -25.50 -7.50 6.55
C GLN A 210 -25.11 -8.45 5.42
N ASP A 211 -25.53 -9.70 5.54
CA ASP A 211 -25.32 -10.73 4.54
C ASP A 211 -26.68 -11.19 3.99
N THR A 212 -26.67 -11.82 2.83
CA THR A 212 -27.89 -12.27 2.14
C THR A 212 -27.85 -13.77 1.93
N TYR A 213 -28.99 -14.43 2.12
CA TYR A 213 -29.18 -15.80 1.73
C TYR A 213 -30.49 -15.95 0.94
N GLU A 214 -30.53 -16.93 0.05
CA GLU A 214 -31.73 -17.27 -0.70
C GLU A 214 -32.55 -18.27 0.12
N ASP A 215 -33.83 -17.96 0.37
CA ASP A 215 -34.72 -18.84 1.10
C ASP A 215 -35.26 -19.98 0.18
N GLU A 216 -36.02 -20.91 0.77
CA GLU A 216 -36.60 -22.06 0.03
C GLU A 216 -37.52 -21.68 -1.13
N ASN A 217 -37.98 -20.42 -1.20
CA ASN A 217 -38.82 -19.90 -2.24
C ASN A 217 -38.03 -19.14 -3.32
N GLY A 218 -36.73 -18.98 -3.16
CA GLY A 218 -35.85 -18.22 -4.04
C GLY A 218 -35.82 -16.72 -3.73
N ASP A 219 -36.41 -16.29 -2.60
CA ASP A 219 -36.40 -14.89 -2.18
C ASP A 219 -35.10 -14.57 -1.35
N LEU A 220 -34.48 -13.43 -1.69
CA LEU A 220 -33.29 -12.95 -0.97
C LEU A 220 -33.67 -12.38 0.40
N GLN A 221 -33.24 -13.05 1.44
CA GLN A 221 -33.38 -12.62 2.82
C GLN A 221 -32.06 -12.05 3.35
N THR A 222 -32.14 -11.03 4.19
CA THR A 222 -30.97 -10.41 4.81
C THR A 222 -30.89 -10.76 6.31
N TYR A 223 -29.68 -11.06 6.76
CA TYR A 223 -29.39 -11.31 8.17
C TYR A 223 -28.11 -10.61 8.60
N LEU A 224 -27.96 -10.42 9.91
CA LEU A 224 -26.75 -9.83 10.48
C LEU A 224 -25.85 -10.95 10.99
N ARG A 225 -24.59 -10.96 10.60
CA ARG A 225 -23.55 -11.82 11.14
C ARG A 225 -22.30 -11.03 11.54
N GLU A 226 -21.50 -11.61 12.41
CA GLU A 226 -20.20 -11.03 12.71
C GLU A 226 -19.25 -11.11 11.52
N MET A 227 -18.39 -10.11 11.37
CA MET A 227 -17.30 -10.12 10.40
C MET A 227 -16.32 -11.23 10.69
N THR A 228 -15.87 -11.91 9.67
CA THR A 228 -14.70 -12.80 9.74
C THR A 228 -13.42 -11.99 9.98
N ASP A 229 -12.32 -12.66 10.31
CA ASP A 229 -11.03 -11.99 10.47
C ASP A 229 -10.57 -11.32 9.17
N GLU A 230 -10.76 -11.99 8.04
CA GLU A 230 -10.42 -11.45 6.72
C GLU A 230 -11.23 -10.20 6.36
N GLU A 231 -12.53 -10.21 6.68
CA GLU A 231 -13.40 -9.05 6.47
C GLU A 231 -13.04 -7.88 7.39
N ARG A 232 -12.62 -8.15 8.63
CA ARG A 232 -12.11 -7.10 9.54
C ARG A 232 -10.83 -6.48 9.01
N HIS A 233 -9.90 -7.29 8.50
CA HIS A 233 -8.69 -6.80 7.86
C HIS A 233 -9.01 -5.94 6.64
N ALA A 234 -9.85 -6.41 5.74
CA ALA A 234 -10.24 -5.66 4.54
C ALA A 234 -10.94 -4.33 4.89
N GLU A 235 -11.80 -4.33 5.92
CA GLU A 235 -12.48 -3.12 6.37
C GLU A 235 -11.51 -2.14 7.06
N ALA A 236 -10.54 -2.64 7.84
CA ALA A 236 -9.50 -1.81 8.44
C ALA A 236 -8.60 -1.17 7.36
N GLU A 237 -8.21 -1.94 6.34
CA GLU A 237 -7.46 -1.43 5.19
C GLU A 237 -8.23 -0.33 4.46
N ARG A 238 -9.52 -0.57 4.18
CA ARG A 238 -10.39 0.42 3.52
C ARG A 238 -10.46 1.71 4.33
N ARG A 239 -10.71 1.62 5.64
CA ARG A 239 -10.80 2.79 6.52
C ARG A 239 -9.49 3.53 6.65
N ALA A 240 -8.37 2.81 6.80
CA ALA A 240 -7.04 3.42 6.83
C ALA A 240 -6.73 4.15 5.52
N THR A 241 -7.08 3.55 4.39
CA THR A 241 -6.90 4.15 3.06
C THR A 241 -7.73 5.43 2.90
N GLU A 242 -9.00 5.40 3.28
CA GLU A 242 -9.88 6.59 3.21
C GLU A 242 -9.44 7.75 4.11
N ARG A 243 -8.66 7.46 5.17
CA ARG A 243 -8.14 8.49 6.07
C ARG A 243 -6.87 9.16 5.58
N VAL A 244 -6.04 8.42 4.85
CA VAL A 244 -4.74 8.92 4.40
C VAL A 244 -4.82 9.51 3.00
N PHE A 245 -5.72 9.01 2.17
CA PHE A 245 -5.87 9.36 0.74
C PHE A 245 -7.25 9.93 0.44
#